data_d46210aadb982357e790d38336e33780
#
_entry.id   d46210aadb982357e790d38336e33780
#
_cell.length_a   1.000
_cell.length_b   1.000
_cell.length_c   1.000
_cell.angle_alpha   90.00
_cell.angle_beta   90.00
_cell.angle_gamma   90.00
#
_symmetry.space_group_name_H-M   'P 1'
#
loop_
_entity.id
_entity.type
_entity.pdbx_description
1 polymer ?
#
loop_
_entity_poly.entity_id
_entity_poly.type
_entity_poly.pdbx_seq_one_letter_code
_entity_poly.pdbx_strand_id
1 'polypeptide(L)'
;LLKAFDEEPKRFNFVERDRTKLEEILHEQKISNTELTSPDTAIRIGKIRAAEGMLFGAVEEDTKGINVTLRLVDTETTQVLANADVYDEDKSMKNLEWLMHGLSLKMKRQFPMIEGNVIHVSGNGFHVNTGAKSGVGVGMKFLLFREIKEGDLVLKEPLDTVARVVQVQPETSFAKIISSKGNEKVEKKDLVITK
;
A
#
# COMPACT_ATOMS: atom_id res chain seq x y z
N LEU A 1 -11.20 -13.00 -3.22
CA LEU A 1 -10.28 -12.09 -2.58
C LEU A 1 -10.28 -10.71 -3.25
N LEU A 2 -9.95 -10.58 -4.55
CA LEU A 2 -9.90 -9.28 -5.24
C LEU A 2 -11.21 -8.50 -5.11
N LYS A 3 -12.36 -9.16 -5.28
CA LYS A 3 -13.68 -8.55 -5.07
C LYS A 3 -13.83 -7.93 -3.67
N ALA A 4 -13.34 -8.58 -2.62
CA ALA A 4 -13.39 -8.06 -1.26
C ALA A 4 -12.51 -6.82 -1.05
N PHE A 5 -11.42 -6.70 -1.83
CA PHE A 5 -10.57 -5.50 -1.81
C PHE A 5 -11.17 -4.34 -2.60
N ASP A 6 -12.00 -4.60 -3.60
CA ASP A 6 -12.67 -3.57 -4.41
C ASP A 6 -13.80 -2.84 -3.66
N GLU A 7 -14.28 -3.40 -2.55
CA GLU A 7 -15.29 -2.75 -1.71
C GLU A 7 -14.72 -1.53 -0.99
N GLU A 8 -15.58 -0.56 -0.74
CA GLU A 8 -15.20 0.66 -0.02
C GLU A 8 -14.73 0.39 1.43
N PRO A 9 -13.76 1.12 1.96
CA PRO A 9 -12.97 2.15 1.27
C PRO A 9 -11.92 1.53 0.33
N LYS A 10 -11.85 2.02 -0.90
CA LYS A 10 -10.81 1.61 -1.87
C LYS A 10 -9.45 2.15 -1.43
N ARG A 11 -8.54 1.25 -1.13
CA ARG A 11 -7.16 1.56 -0.69
C ARG A 11 -6.12 1.07 -1.68
N PHE A 12 -6.49 0.13 -2.53
CA PHE A 12 -5.59 -0.53 -3.44
C PHE A 12 -6.17 -0.48 -4.84
N ASN A 13 -5.32 -0.19 -5.80
CA ASN A 13 -5.64 -0.36 -7.20
C ASN A 13 -4.96 -1.65 -7.67
N PHE A 14 -5.76 -2.71 -7.83
CA PHE A 14 -5.25 -3.98 -8.32
C PHE A 14 -5.18 -3.97 -9.83
N VAL A 15 -3.99 -4.18 -10.37
CA VAL A 15 -3.84 -4.53 -11.77
C VAL A 15 -4.23 -6.00 -11.90
N GLU A 16 -5.35 -6.24 -12.58
CA GLU A 16 -5.87 -7.59 -12.78
C GLU A 16 -4.81 -8.47 -13.45
N ARG A 17 -4.61 -9.62 -12.85
CA ARG A 17 -3.58 -10.55 -13.29
C ARG A 17 -4.09 -11.30 -14.52
N ASP A 18 -3.68 -10.90 -15.69
CA ASP A 18 -3.80 -11.73 -16.89
C ASP A 18 -2.95 -12.98 -16.70
N ARG A 19 -3.62 -14.08 -16.40
CA ARG A 19 -2.99 -15.36 -16.06
C ARG A 19 -2.08 -15.85 -17.18
N THR A 20 -2.48 -15.63 -18.42
CA THR A 20 -1.74 -16.01 -19.63
C THR A 20 -0.40 -15.24 -19.71
N LYS A 21 -0.45 -13.94 -19.50
CA LYS A 21 0.77 -13.09 -19.50
C LYS A 21 1.71 -13.39 -18.33
N LEU A 22 1.15 -13.85 -17.21
CA LEU A 22 2.01 -14.27 -16.10
C LEU A 22 2.71 -15.58 -16.43
N GLU A 23 2.01 -16.55 -16.99
CA GLU A 23 2.58 -17.83 -17.41
C GLU A 23 3.69 -17.63 -18.45
N GLU A 24 3.52 -16.68 -19.38
CA GLU A 24 4.56 -16.25 -20.30
C GLU A 24 5.79 -15.71 -19.57
N ILE A 25 5.60 -14.78 -18.61
CA ILE A 25 6.70 -14.21 -17.81
C ILE A 25 7.41 -15.29 -16.98
N LEU A 26 6.65 -16.20 -16.38
CA LEU A 26 7.21 -17.30 -15.61
C LEU A 26 8.04 -18.24 -16.49
N HIS A 27 7.54 -18.56 -17.67
CA HIS A 27 8.23 -19.39 -18.64
C HIS A 27 9.53 -18.72 -19.14
N GLU A 28 9.48 -17.44 -19.52
CA GLU A 28 10.63 -16.67 -19.95
C GLU A 28 11.69 -16.54 -18.85
N GLN A 29 11.29 -16.38 -17.61
CA GLN A 29 12.18 -16.22 -16.46
C GLN A 29 12.59 -17.56 -15.84
N LYS A 30 12.13 -18.70 -16.38
CA LYS A 30 12.34 -20.06 -15.83
C LYS A 30 11.96 -20.20 -14.36
N ILE A 31 10.89 -19.51 -13.94
CA ILE A 31 10.38 -19.52 -12.57
C ILE A 31 9.34 -20.63 -12.44
N SER A 32 9.52 -21.54 -11.50
CA SER A 32 8.55 -22.60 -11.22
C SER A 32 7.34 -22.08 -10.41
N ASN A 33 6.20 -22.77 -10.52
CA ASN A 33 5.01 -22.44 -9.71
C ASN A 33 5.27 -22.50 -8.20
N THR A 34 6.21 -23.32 -7.77
CA THR A 34 6.60 -23.45 -6.35
C THR A 34 7.40 -22.25 -5.87
N GLU A 35 8.16 -21.60 -6.76
CA GLU A 35 8.94 -20.40 -6.45
C GLU A 35 8.08 -19.13 -6.41
N LEU A 36 6.84 -19.17 -6.97
CA LEU A 36 5.90 -18.05 -6.92
C LEU A 36 5.51 -17.62 -5.51
N THR A 37 5.63 -18.52 -4.53
CA THR A 37 5.34 -18.23 -3.13
C THR A 37 6.51 -17.57 -2.41
N SER A 38 7.68 -17.47 -3.04
CA SER A 38 8.83 -16.79 -2.44
C SER A 38 8.71 -15.27 -2.58
N PRO A 39 9.06 -14.50 -1.54
CA PRO A 39 9.06 -13.03 -1.58
C PRO A 39 9.90 -12.46 -2.71
N ASP A 40 11.08 -13.02 -2.95
CA ASP A 40 12.02 -12.54 -3.98
C ASP A 40 11.45 -12.67 -5.39
N THR A 41 10.76 -13.77 -5.67
CA THR A 41 10.11 -14.00 -6.96
C THR A 41 8.92 -13.05 -7.14
N ALA A 42 8.11 -12.84 -6.10
CA ALA A 42 7.00 -11.90 -6.13
C ALA A 42 7.48 -10.47 -6.43
N ILE A 43 8.58 -10.06 -5.81
CA ILE A 43 9.21 -8.76 -6.03
C ILE A 43 9.71 -8.61 -7.48
N ARG A 44 10.37 -9.61 -8.03
CA ARG A 44 10.84 -9.59 -9.43
C ARG A 44 9.68 -9.40 -10.40
N ILE A 45 8.59 -10.13 -10.21
CA ILE A 45 7.37 -10.00 -11.02
C ILE A 45 6.74 -8.62 -10.85
N GLY A 46 6.67 -8.11 -9.63
CA GLY A 46 6.15 -6.78 -9.32
C GLY A 46 6.92 -5.67 -10.05
N LYS A 47 8.26 -5.75 -10.07
CA LYS A 47 9.11 -4.80 -10.80
C LYS A 47 8.88 -4.84 -12.31
N ILE A 48 8.72 -6.03 -12.90
CA ILE A 48 8.42 -6.18 -14.34
C ILE A 48 7.08 -5.52 -14.69
N ARG A 49 6.12 -5.55 -13.77
CA ARG A 49 4.78 -4.97 -13.95
C ARG A 49 4.67 -3.52 -13.50
N ALA A 50 5.73 -2.90 -13.03
CA ALA A 50 5.74 -1.57 -12.43
C ALA A 50 4.70 -1.42 -11.28
N ALA A 51 4.41 -2.52 -10.58
CA ALA A 51 3.55 -2.52 -9.41
C ALA A 51 4.33 -2.00 -8.20
N GLU A 52 3.73 -1.16 -7.39
CA GLU A 52 4.35 -0.65 -6.15
C GLU A 52 4.45 -1.71 -5.07
N GLY A 53 3.50 -2.64 -5.06
CA GLY A 53 3.47 -3.75 -4.12
C GLY A 53 2.97 -5.04 -4.75
N MET A 54 3.41 -6.15 -4.20
CA MET A 54 2.94 -7.49 -4.55
C MET A 54 2.20 -8.10 -3.37
N LEU A 55 0.93 -8.45 -3.61
CA LEU A 55 0.11 -9.20 -2.66
C LEU A 55 0.21 -10.69 -2.99
N PHE A 56 0.65 -11.47 -2.03
CA PHE A 56 0.66 -12.93 -2.12
C PHE A 56 0.25 -13.56 -0.79
N GLY A 57 -0.14 -14.81 -0.83
CA GLY A 57 -0.55 -15.53 0.35
C GLY A 57 -0.67 -17.02 0.13
N ALA A 58 -0.96 -17.72 1.20
CA ALA A 58 -1.17 -19.15 1.23
C ALA A 58 -2.54 -19.47 1.84
N VAL A 59 -3.10 -20.56 1.38
CA VAL A 59 -4.26 -21.21 1.98
C VAL A 59 -3.78 -22.58 2.47
N GLU A 60 -3.87 -22.80 3.77
CA GLU A 60 -3.48 -24.04 4.41
C GLU A 60 -4.73 -24.68 5.03
N GLU A 61 -4.99 -25.91 4.65
CA GLU A 61 -6.09 -26.70 5.18
C GLU A 61 -5.55 -27.92 5.91
N ASP A 62 -6.04 -28.13 7.10
CA ASP A 62 -5.74 -29.33 7.89
C ASP A 62 -7.03 -30.01 8.39
N THR A 63 -6.92 -30.99 9.29
CA THR A 63 -8.07 -31.70 9.88
C THR A 63 -8.94 -30.78 10.75
N LYS A 64 -8.39 -29.70 11.29
CA LYS A 64 -9.03 -28.80 12.25
C LYS A 64 -9.71 -27.62 11.59
N GLY A 65 -9.20 -27.12 10.45
CA GLY A 65 -9.75 -25.95 9.83
C GLY A 65 -9.00 -25.49 8.59
N ILE A 66 -9.23 -24.24 8.23
CA ILE A 66 -8.58 -23.54 7.12
C ILE A 66 -7.93 -22.26 7.64
N ASN A 67 -6.67 -22.07 7.30
CA ASN A 67 -5.91 -20.86 7.57
C ASN A 67 -5.57 -20.14 6.27
N VAL A 68 -5.80 -18.86 6.22
CA VAL A 68 -5.43 -18.03 5.06
C VAL A 68 -4.53 -16.90 5.52
N THR A 69 -3.35 -16.82 4.92
CA THR A 69 -2.36 -15.78 5.19
C THR A 69 -2.18 -14.91 3.97
N LEU A 70 -2.08 -13.59 4.16
CA LEU A 70 -1.72 -12.63 3.12
C LEU A 70 -0.52 -11.78 3.55
N ARG A 71 0.32 -11.44 2.57
CA ARG A 71 1.44 -10.51 2.74
C ARG A 71 1.46 -9.54 1.56
N LEU A 72 1.62 -8.26 1.87
CA LEU A 72 1.91 -7.22 0.90
C LEU A 72 3.37 -6.80 1.05
N VAL A 73 4.11 -6.86 -0.04
CA VAL A 73 5.55 -6.54 -0.07
C VAL A 73 5.78 -5.40 -1.04
N ASP A 74 6.54 -4.40 -0.62
CA ASP A 74 7.00 -3.30 -1.47
C ASP A 74 8.00 -3.83 -2.50
N THR A 75 7.75 -3.59 -3.78
CA THR A 75 8.58 -4.13 -4.87
C THR A 75 9.92 -3.41 -5.02
N GLU A 76 10.04 -2.20 -4.49
CA GLU A 76 11.25 -1.39 -4.57
C GLU A 76 12.22 -1.72 -3.42
N THR A 77 11.68 -1.76 -2.18
CA THR A 77 12.48 -1.92 -0.97
C THR A 77 12.54 -3.35 -0.45
N THR A 78 11.71 -4.25 -0.98
CA THR A 78 11.56 -5.65 -0.54
C THR A 78 11.00 -5.80 0.89
N GLN A 79 10.55 -4.73 1.50
CA GLN A 79 9.99 -4.75 2.85
C GLN A 79 8.56 -5.27 2.86
N VAL A 80 8.21 -6.03 3.87
CA VAL A 80 6.82 -6.40 4.14
C VAL A 80 6.09 -5.17 4.66
N LEU A 81 5.15 -4.65 3.87
CA LEU A 81 4.33 -3.48 4.22
C LEU A 81 3.18 -3.86 5.14
N ALA A 82 2.60 -5.04 4.94
CA ALA A 82 1.51 -5.54 5.74
C ALA A 82 1.44 -7.07 5.67
N ASN A 83 0.94 -7.66 6.75
CA ASN A 83 0.56 -9.06 6.79
C ASN A 83 -0.77 -9.21 7.55
N ALA A 84 -1.54 -10.22 7.19
CA ALA A 84 -2.75 -10.60 7.90
C ALA A 84 -3.01 -12.08 7.70
N ASP A 85 -3.62 -12.68 8.70
CA ASP A 85 -4.08 -14.07 8.68
C ASP A 85 -5.50 -14.17 9.23
N VAL A 86 -6.21 -15.20 8.82
CA VAL A 86 -7.51 -15.60 9.32
C VAL A 86 -7.59 -17.12 9.40
N TYR A 87 -8.25 -17.62 10.43
CA TYR A 87 -8.47 -19.04 10.63
C TYR A 87 -9.94 -19.29 10.94
N ASP A 88 -10.46 -20.43 10.45
CA ASP A 88 -11.77 -20.93 10.82
C ASP A 88 -11.81 -22.46 10.74
N GLU A 89 -12.66 -23.07 11.54
CA GLU A 89 -12.93 -24.52 11.52
C GLU A 89 -13.89 -24.90 10.38
N ASP A 90 -14.78 -23.97 9.98
CA ASP A 90 -15.68 -24.17 8.85
C ASP A 90 -14.95 -23.95 7.53
N LYS A 91 -14.79 -25.04 6.78
CA LYS A 91 -14.10 -25.08 5.49
C LYS A 91 -15.03 -24.87 4.30
N SER A 92 -16.29 -24.52 4.54
CA SER A 92 -17.24 -24.29 3.47
C SER A 92 -16.83 -23.12 2.59
N MET A 93 -17.17 -23.19 1.29
CA MET A 93 -16.88 -22.10 0.34
C MET A 93 -17.51 -20.78 0.78
N LYS A 94 -18.70 -20.83 1.40
CA LYS A 94 -19.36 -19.64 1.93
C LYS A 94 -18.56 -19.00 3.05
N ASN A 95 -18.03 -19.81 3.97
CA ASN A 95 -17.19 -19.29 5.05
C ASN A 95 -15.86 -18.75 4.52
N LEU A 96 -15.28 -19.39 3.51
CA LEU A 96 -14.09 -18.86 2.85
C LEU A 96 -14.29 -17.46 2.26
N GLU A 97 -15.47 -17.15 1.72
CA GLU A 97 -15.80 -15.79 1.28
C GLU A 97 -15.77 -14.80 2.45
N TRP A 98 -16.35 -15.15 3.61
CA TRP A 98 -16.30 -14.33 4.81
C TRP A 98 -14.88 -14.12 5.33
N LEU A 99 -14.06 -15.16 5.32
CA LEU A 99 -12.64 -15.07 5.68
C LEU A 99 -11.91 -14.10 4.77
N MET A 100 -12.17 -14.15 3.45
CA MET A 100 -11.57 -13.22 2.50
C MET A 100 -11.98 -11.75 2.76
N HIS A 101 -13.25 -11.52 3.15
CA HIS A 101 -13.70 -10.20 3.58
C HIS A 101 -12.97 -9.73 4.84
N GLY A 102 -12.94 -10.55 5.88
CA GLY A 102 -12.23 -10.26 7.12
C GLY A 102 -10.75 -9.95 6.88
N LEU A 103 -10.12 -10.72 6.01
CA LEU A 103 -8.71 -10.56 5.64
C LEU A 103 -8.48 -9.24 4.90
N SER A 104 -9.35 -8.88 3.95
CA SER A 104 -9.27 -7.61 3.24
C SER A 104 -9.39 -6.41 4.20
N LEU A 105 -10.29 -6.47 5.16
CA LEU A 105 -10.46 -5.43 6.18
C LEU A 105 -9.22 -5.32 7.09
N LYS A 106 -8.65 -6.46 7.53
CA LYS A 106 -7.41 -6.45 8.31
C LYS A 106 -6.27 -5.77 7.54
N MET A 107 -6.14 -6.06 6.25
CA MET A 107 -5.14 -5.44 5.39
C MET A 107 -5.39 -3.94 5.21
N LYS A 108 -6.61 -3.53 4.87
CA LYS A 108 -6.99 -2.12 4.67
C LYS A 108 -6.71 -1.26 5.91
N ARG A 109 -6.93 -1.81 7.12
CA ARG A 109 -6.65 -1.11 8.38
C ARG A 109 -5.18 -0.77 8.61
N GLN A 110 -4.26 -1.49 7.97
CA GLN A 110 -2.82 -1.22 8.05
C GLN A 110 -2.40 -0.04 7.16
N PHE A 111 -3.31 0.43 6.29
CA PHE A 111 -3.11 1.59 5.41
C PHE A 111 -4.19 2.66 5.66
N PRO A 112 -4.20 3.30 6.83
CA PRO A 112 -5.18 4.34 7.11
C PRO A 112 -4.97 5.54 6.19
N MET A 113 -6.07 6.20 5.79
CA MET A 113 -5.99 7.50 5.12
C MET A 113 -5.78 8.58 6.19
N ILE A 114 -4.58 9.12 6.25
CA ILE A 114 -4.20 10.14 7.22
C ILE A 114 -3.94 11.41 6.44
N GLU A 115 -4.61 12.47 6.84
CA GLU A 115 -4.39 13.81 6.32
C GLU A 115 -3.54 14.60 7.32
N GLY A 116 -2.71 15.48 6.79
CA GLY A 116 -1.89 16.40 7.59
C GLY A 116 -1.38 17.55 6.75
N ASN A 117 -0.64 18.45 7.38
CA ASN A 117 -0.07 19.61 6.69
C ASN A 117 1.44 19.65 6.88
N VAL A 118 2.12 20.13 5.85
CA VAL A 118 3.55 20.48 5.93
C VAL A 118 3.74 21.62 6.91
N ILE A 119 4.51 21.38 7.96
CA ILE A 119 4.82 22.39 8.97
C ILE A 119 6.20 23.04 8.79
N HIS A 120 7.12 22.32 8.16
CA HIS A 120 8.48 22.80 7.89
C HIS A 120 9.10 22.03 6.73
N VAL A 121 9.75 22.75 5.81
CA VAL A 121 10.49 22.14 4.69
C VAL A 121 11.99 22.21 5.02
N SER A 122 12.71 21.11 4.84
CA SER A 122 14.13 20.99 5.14
C SER A 122 14.84 20.10 4.12
N GLY A 123 15.75 20.71 3.35
CA GLY A 123 16.51 19.99 2.34
C GLY A 123 15.61 19.28 1.32
N ASN A 124 15.80 17.96 1.18
CA ASN A 124 15.01 17.11 0.28
C ASN A 124 13.81 16.44 0.99
N GLY A 125 13.23 17.11 1.99
CA GLY A 125 12.10 16.57 2.72
C GLY A 125 11.34 17.63 3.50
N PHE A 126 10.36 17.19 4.27
CA PHE A 126 9.51 18.07 5.04
C PHE A 126 8.95 17.37 6.28
N HIS A 127 8.65 18.17 7.29
CA HIS A 127 7.93 17.76 8.49
C HIS A 127 6.43 17.95 8.34
N VAL A 128 5.68 17.00 8.88
CA VAL A 128 4.20 16.98 8.85
C VAL A 128 3.68 16.98 10.28
N ASN A 129 2.53 17.61 10.51
CA ASN A 129 1.85 17.68 11.80
C ASN A 129 1.08 16.40 12.18
N THR A 130 1.42 15.27 11.59
CA THR A 130 0.85 13.96 11.90
C THR A 130 1.96 12.95 12.17
N GLY A 131 1.74 12.09 13.16
CA GLY A 131 2.73 11.12 13.62
C GLY A 131 2.12 9.79 14.02
N ALA A 132 2.82 9.05 14.90
CA ALA A 132 2.41 7.72 15.33
C ALA A 132 1.02 7.68 15.95
N LYS A 133 0.60 8.72 16.70
CA LYS A 133 -0.75 8.79 17.29
C LYS A 133 -1.86 8.86 16.26
N SER A 134 -1.56 9.39 15.08
CA SER A 134 -2.50 9.43 13.94
C SER A 134 -2.41 8.16 13.07
N GLY A 135 -1.53 7.22 13.42
CA GLY A 135 -1.33 5.98 12.66
C GLY A 135 -0.27 6.09 11.54
N VAL A 136 0.50 7.19 11.48
CA VAL A 136 1.62 7.30 10.53
C VAL A 136 2.72 6.32 10.93
N GLY A 137 3.19 5.55 9.94
CA GLY A 137 4.30 4.60 10.07
C GLY A 137 5.46 4.93 9.13
N VAL A 138 6.66 4.49 9.51
CA VAL A 138 7.83 4.57 8.63
C VAL A 138 7.58 3.72 7.37
N GLY A 139 7.98 4.24 6.20
CA GLY A 139 7.76 3.60 4.91
C GLY A 139 6.47 4.03 4.20
N MET A 140 5.49 4.59 4.91
CA MET A 140 4.28 5.13 4.28
C MET A 140 4.64 6.23 3.28
N LYS A 141 3.84 6.33 2.23
CA LYS A 141 4.01 7.38 1.21
C LYS A 141 2.96 8.47 1.43
N PHE A 142 3.37 9.71 1.20
CA PHE A 142 2.49 10.88 1.15
C PHE A 142 2.34 11.37 -0.28
N LEU A 143 1.10 11.65 -0.65
CA LEU A 143 0.74 12.49 -1.79
C LEU A 143 0.56 13.92 -1.29
N LEU A 144 1.00 14.89 -2.08
CA LEU A 144 0.93 16.29 -1.70
C LEU A 144 -0.09 17.03 -2.57
N PHE A 145 -0.78 17.96 -1.93
CA PHE A 145 -1.78 18.82 -2.57
C PHE A 145 -1.60 20.26 -2.07
N ARG A 146 -1.91 21.22 -2.92
CA ARG A 146 -1.99 22.63 -2.54
C ARG A 146 -3.44 23.07 -2.50
N GLU A 147 -3.83 23.75 -1.43
CA GLU A 147 -5.14 24.39 -1.37
C GLU A 147 -5.08 25.75 -2.05
N ILE A 148 -5.86 25.91 -3.11
CA ILE A 148 -6.04 27.17 -3.83
C ILE A 148 -7.43 27.70 -3.53
N LYS A 149 -7.51 28.96 -3.17
CA LYS A 149 -8.79 29.66 -2.94
C LYS A 149 -9.17 30.46 -4.18
N GLU A 150 -10.29 30.10 -4.79
CA GLU A 150 -10.92 30.85 -5.86
C GLU A 150 -12.30 31.36 -5.39
N GLY A 151 -12.34 32.59 -4.90
CA GLY A 151 -13.53 33.14 -4.24
C GLY A 151 -13.86 32.39 -2.97
N ASP A 152 -15.07 31.82 -2.90
CA ASP A 152 -15.51 30.98 -1.77
C ASP A 152 -15.16 29.48 -1.92
N LEU A 153 -14.56 29.09 -3.04
CA LEU A 153 -14.17 27.70 -3.32
C LEU A 153 -12.74 27.43 -2.83
N VAL A 154 -12.56 26.28 -2.17
CA VAL A 154 -11.24 25.73 -1.84
C VAL A 154 -10.99 24.53 -2.73
N LEU A 155 -10.04 24.64 -3.64
CA LEU A 155 -9.62 23.56 -4.53
C LEU A 155 -8.35 22.91 -4.00
N LYS A 156 -8.25 21.59 -4.15
CA LYS A 156 -7.04 20.83 -3.80
C LYS A 156 -6.35 20.40 -5.09
N GLU A 157 -5.26 21.06 -5.45
CA GLU A 157 -4.46 20.71 -6.62
C GLU A 157 -3.34 19.74 -6.25
N PRO A 158 -3.17 18.62 -6.97
CA PRO A 158 -2.07 17.70 -6.74
C PRO A 158 -0.74 18.32 -7.17
N LEU A 159 0.31 18.18 -6.37
CA LEU A 159 1.66 18.69 -6.65
C LEU A 159 2.55 17.69 -7.40
N ASP A 160 2.02 16.61 -7.95
CA ASP A 160 2.79 15.52 -8.61
C ASP A 160 4.06 15.09 -7.83
N THR A 161 4.02 15.28 -6.54
CA THR A 161 5.12 14.99 -5.62
C THR A 161 4.71 13.86 -4.68
N VAL A 162 5.59 12.86 -4.58
CA VAL A 162 5.45 11.73 -3.65
C VAL A 162 6.62 11.76 -2.68
N ALA A 163 6.34 11.62 -1.41
CA ALA A 163 7.35 11.51 -0.38
C ALA A 163 7.16 10.25 0.46
N ARG A 164 8.26 9.72 1.00
CA ARG A 164 8.26 8.55 1.88
C ARG A 164 8.60 8.98 3.30
N VAL A 165 7.79 8.52 4.26
CA VAL A 165 8.03 8.73 5.68
C VAL A 165 9.27 7.95 6.11
N VAL A 166 10.27 8.65 6.64
CA VAL A 166 11.54 8.06 7.09
C VAL A 166 11.75 8.16 8.59
N GLN A 167 11.01 9.05 9.25
CA GLN A 167 11.04 9.21 10.70
C GLN A 167 9.66 9.56 11.23
N VAL A 168 9.28 8.96 12.35
CA VAL A 168 7.98 9.18 13.00
C VAL A 168 8.21 9.49 14.46
N GLN A 169 7.54 10.52 14.93
CA GLN A 169 7.41 10.92 16.33
C GLN A 169 5.92 10.80 16.75
N PRO A 170 5.56 10.94 18.03
CA PRO A 170 4.17 10.80 18.44
C PRO A 170 3.19 11.69 17.68
N GLU A 171 3.52 12.97 17.47
CA GLU A 171 2.63 13.98 16.87
C GLU A 171 3.09 14.44 15.47
N THR A 172 4.31 14.15 15.07
CA THR A 172 4.91 14.63 13.82
C THR A 172 5.62 13.50 13.08
N SER A 173 5.83 13.69 11.78
CA SER A 173 6.66 12.81 10.98
C SER A 173 7.56 13.61 10.05
N PHE A 174 8.65 13.00 9.59
CA PHE A 174 9.51 13.54 8.56
C PHE A 174 9.48 12.62 7.34
N ALA A 175 9.22 13.21 6.18
CA ALA A 175 9.17 12.51 4.90
C ALA A 175 10.20 13.08 3.93
N LYS A 176 10.87 12.20 3.17
CA LYS A 176 11.77 12.54 2.07
C LYS A 176 11.04 12.44 0.75
N ILE A 177 11.24 13.42 -0.11
CA ILE A 177 10.72 13.42 -1.49
C ILE A 177 11.44 12.30 -2.26
N ILE A 178 10.65 11.38 -2.83
CA ILE A 178 11.14 10.27 -3.64
C ILE A 178 10.83 10.46 -5.13
N SER A 179 9.82 11.25 -5.47
CA SER A 179 9.47 11.60 -6.83
C SER A 179 8.82 12.98 -6.87
N SER A 180 9.21 13.80 -7.82
CA SER A 180 8.55 15.06 -8.13
C SER A 180 8.61 15.25 -9.65
N LYS A 181 7.46 15.30 -10.31
CA LYS A 181 7.36 15.48 -11.76
C LYS A 181 7.03 16.92 -12.14
N GLY A 182 6.53 17.70 -11.20
CA GLY A 182 6.18 19.10 -11.37
C GLY A 182 7.35 20.05 -11.05
N ASN A 183 7.26 21.29 -11.50
CA ASN A 183 8.18 22.37 -11.14
C ASN A 183 7.83 23.01 -9.78
N GLU A 184 6.74 22.60 -9.16
CA GLU A 184 6.26 23.16 -7.92
C GLU A 184 7.04 22.61 -6.73
N LYS A 185 7.51 23.54 -5.90
CA LYS A 185 8.21 23.21 -4.66
C LYS A 185 7.19 22.99 -3.55
N VAL A 186 7.49 22.03 -2.69
CA VAL A 186 6.72 21.83 -1.46
C VAL A 186 6.86 23.03 -0.56
N GLU A 187 5.74 23.50 -0.04
CA GLU A 187 5.68 24.66 0.83
C GLU A 187 4.99 24.35 2.16
N LYS A 188 5.20 25.23 3.14
CA LYS A 188 4.47 25.15 4.41
C LYS A 188 2.99 25.32 4.17
N LYS A 189 2.17 24.51 4.83
CA LYS A 189 0.71 24.38 4.72
C LYS A 189 0.23 23.51 3.54
N ASP A 190 1.10 23.02 2.67
CA ASP A 190 0.65 22.02 1.70
C ASP A 190 0.03 20.82 2.45
N LEU A 191 -1.07 20.32 1.93
CA LEU A 191 -1.78 19.17 2.47
C LEU A 191 -1.02 17.90 2.07
N VAL A 192 -0.91 16.96 2.99
CA VAL A 192 -0.40 15.62 2.72
C VAL A 192 -1.49 14.59 3.03
N ILE A 193 -1.57 13.57 2.19
CA ILE A 193 -2.50 12.44 2.38
C ILE A 193 -1.69 11.16 2.20
N THR A 194 -1.87 10.18 3.10
CA THR A 194 -1.25 8.86 2.92
C THR A 194 -1.80 8.17 1.68
N LYS A 195 -0.87 7.63 0.89
CA LYS A 195 -1.18 6.87 -0.33
C LYS A 195 -1.47 5.41 0.01
#